data_2bdaba971da2502f91ceca2a0cb2aee2
#
_entry.id   2bdaba971da2502f91ceca2a0cb2aee2
#
_cell.length_a   1.000
_cell.length_b   1.000
_cell.length_c   1.000
_cell.angle_alpha   90.00
_cell.angle_beta   90.00
_cell.angle_gamma   90.00
#
_symmetry.space_group_name_H-M   'P 1'
#
loop_
_entity.id
_entity.type
_entity.pdbx_description
1 polymer ?
#
loop_
_entity_poly.entity_id
_entity_poly.type
_entity_poly.pdbx_seq_one_letter_code
_entity_poly.pdbx_strand_id
1 'polypeptide(L)'
;MQFSKNWLRELVDIKVSTEELCEQLTLLGLEVDNYKNYQSDLTGEDSVIKLDITPNRGDCFSLLGIARELSAFYGSQLSYPNPIEVKQSIESPLDVKVCKSAPSYIGRFITKIDLNKKTPLLIKERINLSGFRSIDPIVDITNYVLLQLGQPLHAFDQDKLQGDLRVRFPKKGEKLTLLDEQKIQLDDDSLLITDEKKPVALAGIMGGLETGVSPDTESIFLESAFFKPGAIRGQARKFKLQTDASIRLSLIHI
;
A
#
# COMPACT_ATOMS: atom_id res chain seq x y z
N MET A 1 -13.26 2.55 -2.95
CA MET A 1 -11.99 3.15 -3.43
C MET A 1 -12.28 4.45 -4.14
N GLN A 2 -11.41 5.48 -4.02
CA GLN A 2 -11.61 6.78 -4.67
C GLN A 2 -10.36 7.14 -5.48
N PHE A 3 -10.52 7.77 -6.66
CA PHE A 3 -9.39 8.08 -7.53
C PHE A 3 -9.73 9.16 -8.58
N SER A 4 -8.68 9.75 -9.15
CA SER A 4 -8.72 10.68 -10.28
C SER A 4 -8.89 9.95 -11.60
N LYS A 5 -9.81 10.40 -12.47
CA LYS A 5 -10.02 9.88 -13.82
C LYS A 5 -8.77 10.09 -14.68
N ASN A 6 -8.12 11.25 -14.57
CA ASN A 6 -6.93 11.55 -15.35
C ASN A 6 -5.76 10.61 -14.96
N TRP A 7 -5.63 10.27 -13.67
CA TRP A 7 -4.63 9.28 -13.24
C TRP A 7 -4.93 7.88 -13.78
N LEU A 8 -6.21 7.45 -13.80
CA LEU A 8 -6.60 6.18 -14.41
C LEU A 8 -6.27 6.12 -15.91
N ARG A 9 -6.47 7.23 -16.63
CA ARG A 9 -6.18 7.36 -18.06
C ARG A 9 -4.70 7.21 -18.43
N GLU A 10 -3.80 7.41 -17.50
CA GLU A 10 -2.37 7.12 -17.73
C GLU A 10 -2.08 5.62 -17.83
N LEU A 11 -2.96 4.79 -17.28
CA LEU A 11 -2.83 3.32 -17.28
C LEU A 11 -3.63 2.65 -18.41
N VAL A 12 -4.68 3.31 -18.91
CA VAL A 12 -5.53 2.79 -19.99
C VAL A 12 -6.07 3.92 -20.86
N ASP A 13 -5.89 3.83 -22.17
CA ASP A 13 -6.39 4.85 -23.11
C ASP A 13 -7.91 4.69 -23.31
N ILE A 14 -8.67 5.52 -22.59
CA ILE A 14 -10.13 5.62 -22.68
C ILE A 14 -10.52 7.06 -22.95
N LYS A 15 -11.39 7.28 -23.98
CA LYS A 15 -11.80 8.62 -24.45
C LYS A 15 -13.31 8.83 -24.29
N VAL A 16 -13.84 8.40 -23.13
CA VAL A 16 -15.25 8.51 -22.82
C VAL A 16 -15.52 9.63 -21.82
N SER A 17 -16.78 10.10 -21.75
CA SER A 17 -17.20 11.04 -20.71
C SER A 17 -17.04 10.43 -19.31
N THR A 18 -17.21 11.22 -18.27
CA THR A 18 -17.18 10.69 -16.89
C THR A 18 -18.42 9.87 -16.61
N GLU A 19 -19.57 10.29 -17.11
CA GLU A 19 -20.85 9.61 -16.99
C GLU A 19 -20.78 8.22 -17.64
N GLU A 20 -20.32 8.14 -18.88
CA GLU A 20 -20.18 6.87 -19.60
C GLU A 20 -19.18 5.94 -18.88
N LEU A 21 -18.05 6.47 -18.39
CA LEU A 21 -17.09 5.68 -17.61
C LEU A 21 -17.74 5.10 -16.35
N CYS A 22 -18.52 5.90 -15.63
CA CYS A 22 -19.20 5.46 -14.40
C CYS A 22 -20.24 4.35 -14.69
N GLU A 23 -21.00 4.48 -15.78
CA GLU A 23 -21.94 3.45 -16.23
C GLU A 23 -21.21 2.15 -16.57
N GLN A 24 -20.11 2.23 -17.32
CA GLN A 24 -19.33 1.04 -17.70
C GLN A 24 -18.67 0.36 -16.48
N LEU A 25 -18.11 1.12 -15.54
CA LEU A 25 -17.57 0.55 -14.32
C LEU A 25 -18.63 -0.22 -13.54
N THR A 26 -19.83 0.33 -13.42
CA THR A 26 -20.97 -0.34 -12.75
C THR A 26 -21.38 -1.62 -13.48
N LEU A 27 -21.45 -1.60 -14.82
CA LEU A 27 -21.76 -2.79 -15.63
C LEU A 27 -20.69 -3.88 -15.51
N LEU A 28 -19.43 -3.49 -15.28
CA LEU A 28 -18.31 -4.42 -15.00
C LEU A 28 -18.29 -4.95 -13.56
N GLY A 29 -19.30 -4.59 -12.74
CA GLY A 29 -19.42 -5.01 -11.35
C GLY A 29 -18.59 -4.19 -10.36
N LEU A 30 -18.18 -2.98 -10.76
CA LEU A 30 -17.51 -1.99 -9.92
C LEU A 30 -18.48 -0.85 -9.66
N GLU A 31 -19.31 -0.97 -8.63
CA GLU A 31 -20.38 -0.02 -8.33
C GLU A 31 -19.82 1.39 -8.08
N VAL A 32 -20.32 2.36 -8.84
CA VAL A 32 -19.97 3.77 -8.64
C VAL A 32 -20.90 4.37 -7.60
N ASP A 33 -20.35 4.73 -6.44
CA ASP A 33 -21.08 5.43 -5.38
C ASP A 33 -21.42 6.88 -5.80
N ASN A 34 -20.40 7.61 -6.22
CA ASN A 34 -20.56 8.96 -6.77
C ASN A 34 -19.30 9.39 -7.56
N TYR A 35 -19.43 10.52 -8.28
CA TYR A 35 -18.28 11.24 -8.81
C TYR A 35 -18.45 12.75 -8.63
N LYS A 36 -17.34 13.49 -8.68
CA LYS A 36 -17.31 14.95 -8.60
C LYS A 36 -16.31 15.50 -9.60
N ASN A 37 -16.72 16.54 -10.32
CA ASN A 37 -15.79 17.29 -11.15
C ASN A 37 -14.80 18.05 -10.27
N TYR A 38 -13.56 18.09 -10.73
CA TYR A 38 -12.45 18.72 -10.03
C TYR A 38 -11.60 19.52 -11.03
N GLN A 39 -11.19 20.72 -10.63
CA GLN A 39 -10.24 21.53 -11.40
C GLN A 39 -8.88 21.45 -10.72
N SER A 40 -7.92 20.82 -11.37
CA SER A 40 -6.54 20.75 -10.93
C SER A 40 -5.72 21.90 -11.52
N ASP A 41 -4.91 22.53 -10.66
CA ASP A 41 -3.92 23.50 -11.12
C ASP A 41 -2.74 22.84 -11.86
N LEU A 42 -2.57 21.51 -11.74
CA LEU A 42 -1.47 20.75 -12.33
C LEU A 42 -1.88 20.03 -13.61
N THR A 43 -3.09 19.48 -13.66
CA THR A 43 -3.54 18.58 -14.73
C THR A 43 -4.80 19.05 -15.47
N GLY A 44 -5.34 20.22 -15.10
CA GLY A 44 -6.55 20.77 -15.69
C GLY A 44 -7.85 20.12 -15.21
N GLU A 45 -8.85 20.03 -16.10
CA GLU A 45 -10.12 19.40 -15.76
C GLU A 45 -9.98 17.91 -15.47
N ASP A 46 -10.58 17.45 -14.38
CA ASP A 46 -10.56 16.08 -13.92
C ASP A 46 -11.91 15.70 -13.27
N SER A 47 -12.05 14.44 -12.94
CA SER A 47 -13.17 13.93 -12.15
C SER A 47 -12.66 12.95 -11.11
N VAL A 48 -13.12 13.09 -9.89
CA VAL A 48 -12.84 12.17 -8.79
C VAL A 48 -13.99 11.18 -8.69
N ILE A 49 -13.71 9.92 -8.93
CA ILE A 49 -14.69 8.82 -8.94
C ILE A 49 -14.53 7.99 -7.67
N LYS A 50 -15.64 7.67 -7.01
CA LYS A 50 -15.67 6.80 -5.84
C LYS A 50 -16.39 5.50 -6.15
N LEU A 51 -15.71 4.38 -5.95
CA LEU A 51 -16.23 3.02 -6.13
C LEU A 51 -16.48 2.34 -4.79
N ASP A 52 -17.56 1.59 -4.71
CA ASP A 52 -17.77 0.56 -3.70
C ASP A 52 -17.36 -0.80 -4.28
N ILE A 53 -16.19 -1.28 -3.85
CA ILE A 53 -15.60 -2.51 -4.38
C ILE A 53 -15.94 -3.67 -3.45
N THR A 54 -16.61 -4.65 -3.99
CA THR A 54 -17.00 -5.86 -3.25
C THR A 54 -15.77 -6.70 -2.85
N PRO A 55 -15.84 -7.45 -1.73
CA PRO A 55 -14.68 -8.22 -1.23
C PRO A 55 -14.11 -9.25 -2.19
N ASN A 56 -14.92 -9.75 -3.13
CA ASN A 56 -14.47 -10.71 -4.16
C ASN A 56 -13.71 -10.06 -5.33
N ARG A 57 -13.63 -8.72 -5.37
CA ARG A 57 -12.90 -7.94 -6.38
C ARG A 57 -11.68 -7.25 -5.77
N GLY A 58 -10.94 -7.97 -4.93
CA GLY A 58 -9.69 -7.48 -4.34
C GLY A 58 -8.66 -7.00 -5.36
N ASP A 59 -8.66 -7.58 -6.56
CA ASP A 59 -7.87 -7.17 -7.72
C ASP A 59 -8.10 -5.72 -8.15
N CYS A 60 -9.30 -5.17 -7.91
CA CYS A 60 -9.69 -3.81 -8.26
C CYS A 60 -9.44 -2.76 -7.16
N PHE A 61 -8.83 -3.14 -6.02
CA PHE A 61 -8.39 -2.16 -5.02
C PHE A 61 -7.10 -1.41 -5.43
N SER A 62 -6.91 -1.23 -6.75
CA SER A 62 -5.84 -0.41 -7.35
C SER A 62 -6.28 0.16 -8.68
N LEU A 63 -5.64 1.27 -9.07
CA LEU A 63 -5.88 1.85 -10.41
C LEU A 63 -5.51 0.87 -11.53
N LEU A 64 -4.41 0.13 -11.35
CA LEU A 64 -3.98 -0.87 -12.33
C LEU A 64 -5.01 -2.00 -12.48
N GLY A 65 -5.63 -2.43 -11.39
CA GLY A 65 -6.71 -3.44 -11.44
C GLY A 65 -7.93 -2.94 -12.20
N ILE A 66 -8.38 -1.73 -11.89
CA ILE A 66 -9.49 -1.07 -12.60
C ILE A 66 -9.14 -0.89 -14.09
N ALA A 67 -7.91 -0.43 -14.37
CA ALA A 67 -7.44 -0.24 -15.76
C ALA A 67 -7.43 -1.56 -16.56
N ARG A 68 -7.14 -2.72 -15.93
CA ARG A 68 -7.23 -4.05 -16.58
C ARG A 68 -8.65 -4.37 -17.02
N GLU A 69 -9.64 -4.12 -16.16
CA GLU A 69 -11.05 -4.34 -16.50
C GLU A 69 -11.48 -3.48 -17.69
N LEU A 70 -11.14 -2.20 -17.63
CA LEU A 70 -11.45 -1.28 -18.73
C LEU A 70 -10.68 -1.62 -20.01
N SER A 71 -9.42 -2.01 -19.90
CA SER A 71 -8.61 -2.47 -21.03
C SER A 71 -9.25 -3.68 -21.71
N ALA A 72 -9.71 -4.66 -20.94
CA ALA A 72 -10.40 -5.84 -21.47
C ALA A 72 -11.73 -5.47 -22.12
N PHE A 73 -12.50 -4.58 -21.51
CA PHE A 73 -13.81 -4.14 -22.04
C PHE A 73 -13.69 -3.34 -23.34
N TYR A 74 -12.79 -2.34 -23.37
CA TYR A 74 -12.64 -1.46 -24.54
C TYR A 74 -11.69 -2.01 -25.62
N GLY A 75 -10.98 -3.11 -25.35
CA GLY A 75 -9.91 -3.59 -26.21
C GLY A 75 -8.72 -2.64 -26.29
N SER A 76 -8.56 -1.76 -25.32
CA SER A 76 -7.51 -0.75 -25.25
C SER A 76 -6.22 -1.33 -24.67
N GLN A 77 -5.07 -0.81 -25.11
CA GLN A 77 -3.78 -1.22 -24.53
C GLN A 77 -3.64 -0.72 -23.11
N LEU A 78 -3.20 -1.60 -22.22
CA LEU A 78 -2.83 -1.28 -20.85
C LEU A 78 -1.40 -0.71 -20.81
N SER A 79 -1.23 0.44 -20.15
CA SER A 79 0.06 1.07 -19.94
C SER A 79 0.56 0.77 -18.53
N TYR A 80 1.67 0.05 -18.42
CA TYR A 80 2.29 -0.17 -17.13
C TYR A 80 3.22 0.99 -16.77
N PRO A 81 3.31 1.38 -15.49
CA PRO A 81 4.32 2.33 -15.06
C PRO A 81 5.72 1.82 -15.42
N ASN A 82 6.51 2.66 -16.07
CA ASN A 82 7.87 2.31 -16.46
C ASN A 82 8.82 2.57 -15.27
N PRO A 83 9.30 1.54 -14.56
CA PRO A 83 10.21 1.75 -13.44
C PRO A 83 11.57 2.27 -13.96
N ILE A 84 12.07 3.28 -13.30
CA ILE A 84 13.44 3.71 -13.52
C ILE A 84 14.38 2.66 -12.94
N GLU A 85 15.34 2.19 -13.72
CA GLU A 85 16.37 1.28 -13.23
C GLU A 85 17.27 2.01 -12.23
N VAL A 86 17.20 1.61 -10.97
CA VAL A 86 18.06 2.15 -9.91
C VAL A 86 19.20 1.17 -9.67
N LYS A 87 20.44 1.59 -9.97
CA LYS A 87 21.62 0.78 -9.68
C LYS A 87 21.80 0.65 -8.17
N GLN A 88 22.01 -0.57 -7.72
CA GLN A 88 22.38 -0.84 -6.33
C GLN A 88 23.78 -0.26 -6.09
N SER A 89 23.91 0.61 -5.08
CA SER A 89 25.16 1.29 -4.73
C SER A 89 25.72 0.86 -3.37
N ILE A 90 24.90 0.21 -2.56
CA ILE A 90 25.26 -0.28 -1.23
C ILE A 90 24.56 -1.62 -0.96
N GLU A 91 25.14 -2.43 -0.10
CA GLU A 91 24.52 -3.65 0.39
C GLU A 91 23.58 -3.36 1.57
N SER A 92 22.58 -4.21 1.75
CA SER A 92 21.69 -4.12 2.92
C SER A 92 22.47 -4.48 4.19
N PRO A 93 22.35 -3.69 5.27
CA PRO A 93 23.02 -3.98 6.54
C PRO A 93 22.35 -5.12 7.32
N LEU A 94 21.23 -5.65 6.84
CA LEU A 94 20.47 -6.72 7.47
C LEU A 94 19.94 -7.72 6.45
N ASP A 95 19.77 -8.94 6.89
CA ASP A 95 19.12 -10.02 6.14
C ASP A 95 17.66 -10.20 6.59
N VAL A 96 16.87 -10.87 5.74
CA VAL A 96 15.48 -11.19 6.05
C VAL A 96 15.26 -12.70 5.98
N LYS A 97 14.84 -13.31 7.08
CA LYS A 97 14.48 -14.73 7.16
C LYS A 97 12.97 -14.89 7.17
N VAL A 98 12.42 -15.54 6.15
CA VAL A 98 10.97 -15.71 5.99
C VAL A 98 10.53 -17.14 6.33
N CYS A 99 9.29 -17.28 6.80
CA CYS A 99 8.63 -18.56 6.97
C CYS A 99 7.73 -18.89 5.78
N LYS A 100 7.15 -20.11 5.77
CA LYS A 100 6.25 -20.57 4.69
C LYS A 100 5.00 -19.68 4.51
N SER A 101 4.64 -18.87 5.49
CA SER A 101 3.50 -17.94 5.43
C SER A 101 3.83 -16.63 4.73
N ALA A 102 5.11 -16.35 4.45
CA ALA A 102 5.58 -15.20 3.66
C ALA A 102 6.40 -15.71 2.47
N PRO A 103 5.78 -16.23 1.41
CA PRO A 103 6.48 -16.87 0.30
C PRO A 103 7.26 -15.88 -0.58
N SER A 104 6.96 -14.59 -0.53
CA SER A 104 7.73 -13.54 -1.18
C SER A 104 7.91 -12.36 -0.23
N TYR A 105 9.15 -11.91 -0.09
CA TYR A 105 9.51 -10.76 0.72
C TYR A 105 10.69 -10.05 0.05
N ILE A 106 10.48 -8.83 -0.34
CA ILE A 106 11.50 -7.99 -0.96
C ILE A 106 11.78 -6.84 -0.01
N GLY A 107 13.04 -6.66 0.36
CA GLY A 107 13.51 -5.56 1.16
C GLY A 107 14.48 -4.69 0.36
N ARG A 108 14.43 -3.39 0.58
CA ARG A 108 15.40 -2.44 0.02
C ARG A 108 15.86 -1.48 1.09
N PHE A 109 17.17 -1.40 1.26
CA PHE A 109 17.80 -0.40 2.11
C PHE A 109 18.01 0.90 1.33
N ILE A 110 17.55 2.01 1.89
CA ILE A 110 17.64 3.35 1.28
C ILE A 110 18.19 4.31 2.33
N THR A 111 19.27 5.01 1.97
CA THR A 111 19.96 5.95 2.85
C THR A 111 19.93 7.37 2.31
N LYS A 112 20.36 8.32 3.13
CA LYS A 112 20.44 9.75 2.78
C LYS A 112 19.08 10.33 2.41
N ILE A 113 18.06 9.90 3.15
CA ILE A 113 16.72 10.43 3.01
C ILE A 113 16.68 11.81 3.68
N ASP A 114 16.08 12.77 3.00
CA ASP A 114 15.85 14.11 3.52
C ASP A 114 14.34 14.35 3.61
N LEU A 115 13.78 14.20 4.78
CA LEU A 115 12.35 14.39 5.05
C LEU A 115 11.92 15.87 5.08
N ASN A 116 12.88 16.82 5.02
CA ASN A 116 12.55 18.23 4.82
C ASN A 116 12.11 18.52 3.37
N LYS A 117 12.43 17.64 2.43
CA LYS A 117 11.91 17.74 1.06
C LYS A 117 10.42 17.43 1.05
N LYS A 118 9.69 18.25 0.32
CA LYS A 118 8.24 18.07 0.18
C LYS A 118 7.92 16.98 -0.83
N THR A 119 6.86 16.24 -0.58
CA THR A 119 6.26 15.36 -1.57
C THR A 119 5.98 16.12 -2.87
N PRO A 120 6.34 15.58 -4.06
CA PRO A 120 5.99 16.20 -5.34
C PRO A 120 4.49 16.52 -5.41
N LEU A 121 4.15 17.71 -5.91
CA LEU A 121 2.78 18.22 -5.89
C LEU A 121 1.78 17.28 -6.55
N LEU A 122 2.15 16.65 -7.67
CA LEU A 122 1.30 15.69 -8.38
C LEU A 122 1.00 14.44 -7.53
N ILE A 123 2.00 13.89 -6.83
CA ILE A 123 1.81 12.75 -5.92
C ILE A 123 0.88 13.17 -4.78
N LYS A 124 1.15 14.31 -4.16
CA LYS A 124 0.33 14.84 -3.07
C LYS A 124 -1.12 15.07 -3.48
N GLU A 125 -1.36 15.64 -4.66
CA GLU A 125 -2.70 15.83 -5.19
C GLU A 125 -3.42 14.50 -5.38
N ARG A 126 -2.79 13.52 -6.04
CA ARG A 126 -3.37 12.20 -6.32
C ARG A 126 -3.76 11.44 -5.08
N ILE A 127 -2.91 11.40 -4.06
CA ILE A 127 -3.25 10.73 -2.80
C ILE A 127 -4.38 11.45 -2.06
N ASN A 128 -4.40 12.79 -2.06
CA ASN A 128 -5.49 13.56 -1.46
C ASN A 128 -6.81 13.35 -2.20
N LEU A 129 -6.81 13.36 -3.54
CA LEU A 129 -7.99 13.06 -4.35
C LEU A 129 -8.47 11.60 -4.16
N SER A 130 -7.58 10.72 -3.73
CA SER A 130 -7.92 9.33 -3.39
C SER A 130 -8.40 9.14 -1.95
N GLY A 131 -8.58 10.24 -1.20
CA GLY A 131 -9.08 10.22 0.17
C GLY A 131 -8.01 9.96 1.23
N PHE A 132 -6.74 9.95 0.86
CA PHE A 132 -5.62 9.84 1.81
C PHE A 132 -5.11 11.21 2.20
N ARG A 133 -4.66 11.34 3.43
CA ARG A 133 -3.98 12.54 3.90
C ARG A 133 -2.48 12.42 3.59
N SER A 134 -1.91 13.43 2.93
CA SER A 134 -0.46 13.57 2.81
C SER A 134 0.17 13.85 4.18
N ILE A 135 1.19 13.10 4.54
CA ILE A 135 1.86 13.15 5.86
C ILE A 135 3.32 13.54 5.67
N ASP A 136 4.11 12.69 5.05
CA ASP A 136 5.52 12.87 4.73
C ASP A 136 5.85 12.16 3.40
N PRO A 137 7.01 12.45 2.77
CA PRO A 137 7.34 11.90 1.46
C PRO A 137 7.38 10.36 1.42
N ILE A 138 7.78 9.69 2.49
CA ILE A 138 7.89 8.22 2.52
C ILE A 138 6.48 7.61 2.55
N VAL A 139 5.65 8.06 3.48
CA VAL A 139 4.26 7.60 3.61
C VAL A 139 3.46 7.94 2.34
N ASP A 140 3.67 9.11 1.78
CA ASP A 140 2.98 9.54 0.56
C ASP A 140 3.35 8.66 -0.64
N ILE A 141 4.64 8.34 -0.81
CA ILE A 141 5.11 7.46 -1.89
C ILE A 141 4.58 6.03 -1.68
N THR A 142 4.60 5.50 -0.46
CA THR A 142 4.06 4.16 -0.20
C THR A 142 2.56 4.09 -0.47
N ASN A 143 1.80 5.12 -0.10
CA ASN A 143 0.38 5.25 -0.43
C ASN A 143 0.13 5.42 -1.93
N TYR A 144 0.97 6.17 -2.63
CA TYR A 144 0.88 6.30 -4.08
C TYR A 144 1.04 4.94 -4.78
N VAL A 145 2.03 4.15 -4.41
CA VAL A 145 2.26 2.81 -4.95
C VAL A 145 1.09 1.88 -4.60
N LEU A 146 0.61 1.94 -3.35
CA LEU A 146 -0.57 1.20 -2.90
C LEU A 146 -1.79 1.48 -3.78
N LEU A 147 -2.09 2.74 -4.06
CA LEU A 147 -3.23 3.16 -4.87
C LEU A 147 -3.06 2.77 -6.34
N GLN A 148 -1.87 2.95 -6.89
CA GLN A 148 -1.60 2.69 -8.31
C GLN A 148 -1.51 1.19 -8.62
N LEU A 149 -0.77 0.42 -7.81
CA LEU A 149 -0.44 -0.99 -8.08
C LEU A 149 -1.18 -1.99 -7.19
N GLY A 150 -1.76 -1.54 -6.08
CA GLY A 150 -2.43 -2.43 -5.11
C GLY A 150 -1.47 -3.13 -4.16
N GLN A 151 -0.16 -2.85 -4.23
CA GLN A 151 0.86 -3.46 -3.38
C GLN A 151 1.14 -2.58 -2.16
N PRO A 152 0.77 -3.00 -0.95
CA PRO A 152 1.19 -2.31 0.26
C PRO A 152 2.69 -2.36 0.45
N LEU A 153 3.26 -1.23 0.84
CA LEU A 153 4.65 -1.10 1.25
C LEU A 153 4.72 -0.67 2.71
N HIS A 154 5.77 -1.08 3.41
CA HIS A 154 6.07 -0.57 4.74
C HIS A 154 7.51 -0.08 4.82
N ALA A 155 7.73 1.05 5.49
CA ALA A 155 9.04 1.62 5.72
C ALA A 155 9.37 1.55 7.22
N PHE A 156 10.41 0.79 7.56
CA PHE A 156 11.00 0.81 8.88
C PHE A 156 12.11 1.85 8.94
N ASP A 157 12.18 2.61 10.01
CA ASP A 157 13.36 3.39 10.35
C ASP A 157 14.52 2.42 10.64
N GLN A 158 15.54 2.44 9.78
CA GLN A 158 16.63 1.47 9.85
C GLN A 158 17.42 1.57 11.16
N ASP A 159 17.59 2.77 11.70
CA ASP A 159 18.39 2.99 12.89
C ASP A 159 17.68 2.49 14.17
N LYS A 160 16.38 2.23 14.08
CA LYS A 160 15.56 1.66 15.15
C LYS A 160 15.44 0.14 15.10
N LEU A 161 15.93 -0.50 14.03
CA LEU A 161 15.98 -1.96 13.89
C LEU A 161 17.22 -2.53 14.56
N GLN A 162 17.11 -3.69 15.18
CA GLN A 162 18.20 -4.38 15.89
C GLN A 162 18.50 -5.73 15.25
N GLY A 163 19.45 -5.74 14.30
CA GLY A 163 19.88 -6.94 13.58
C GLY A 163 18.90 -7.37 12.49
N ASP A 164 18.93 -8.65 12.12
CA ASP A 164 18.17 -9.23 11.02
C ASP A 164 16.65 -9.23 11.27
N LEU A 165 15.90 -9.08 10.18
CA LEU A 165 14.45 -9.24 10.21
C LEU A 165 14.05 -10.71 10.05
N ARG A 166 12.94 -11.07 10.69
CA ARG A 166 12.34 -12.41 10.60
C ARG A 166 10.82 -12.33 10.51
N VAL A 167 10.26 -13.07 9.58
CA VAL A 167 8.81 -13.31 9.56
C VAL A 167 8.52 -14.60 10.32
N ARG A 168 7.79 -14.50 11.42
CA ARG A 168 7.49 -15.64 12.30
C ARG A 168 6.19 -15.48 13.08
N PHE A 169 5.73 -16.53 13.70
CA PHE A 169 4.67 -16.46 14.71
C PHE A 169 5.22 -16.02 16.08
N PRO A 170 4.37 -15.50 16.99
CA PRO A 170 4.79 -14.98 18.27
C PRO A 170 5.38 -16.06 19.19
N LYS A 171 6.21 -15.61 20.12
CA LYS A 171 6.49 -16.34 21.35
C LYS A 171 5.44 -16.00 22.40
N LYS A 172 5.23 -16.90 23.36
CA LYS A 172 4.26 -16.70 24.43
C LYS A 172 4.49 -15.38 25.18
N GLY A 173 3.47 -14.56 25.26
CA GLY A 173 3.47 -13.31 26.01
C GLY A 173 4.05 -12.10 25.26
N GLU A 174 4.44 -12.23 24.01
CA GLU A 174 4.89 -11.07 23.22
C GLU A 174 3.76 -10.06 23.03
N LYS A 175 4.16 -8.78 23.01
CA LYS A 175 3.27 -7.62 22.81
C LYS A 175 3.84 -6.73 21.73
N LEU A 176 2.97 -5.94 21.11
CA LEU A 176 3.36 -4.94 20.14
C LEU A 176 2.55 -3.66 20.36
N THR A 177 3.21 -2.52 20.34
CA THR A 177 2.55 -1.21 20.23
C THR A 177 2.55 -0.83 18.76
N LEU A 178 1.37 -0.64 18.19
CA LEU A 178 1.16 -0.32 16.78
C LEU A 178 1.33 1.19 16.50
N LEU A 179 1.41 1.55 15.21
CA LEU A 179 1.56 2.95 14.78
C LEU A 179 0.40 3.88 15.23
N ASP A 180 -0.79 3.32 15.50
CA ASP A 180 -1.94 4.02 16.07
C ASP A 180 -1.92 4.07 17.61
N GLU A 181 -0.77 3.73 18.24
CA GLU A 181 -0.53 3.67 19.68
C GLU A 181 -1.30 2.55 20.40
N GLN A 182 -2.09 1.75 19.71
CA GLN A 182 -2.76 0.60 20.31
C GLN A 182 -1.74 -0.43 20.77
N LYS A 183 -1.84 -0.84 22.02
CA LYS A 183 -1.05 -1.95 22.59
C LYS A 183 -1.81 -3.25 22.45
N ILE A 184 -1.28 -4.18 21.69
CA ILE A 184 -1.89 -5.49 21.48
C ILE A 184 -1.09 -6.60 22.15
N GLN A 185 -1.83 -7.56 22.72
CA GLN A 185 -1.29 -8.86 23.11
C GLN A 185 -1.32 -9.77 21.91
N LEU A 186 -0.17 -10.32 21.53
CA LEU A 186 -0.07 -11.17 20.35
C LEU A 186 -0.53 -12.60 20.66
N ASP A 187 -1.35 -13.14 19.77
CA ASP A 187 -1.84 -14.52 19.86
C ASP A 187 -1.02 -15.45 18.96
N ASP A 188 -0.99 -16.72 19.27
CA ASP A 188 -0.12 -17.73 18.65
C ASP A 188 -0.29 -17.85 17.13
N ASP A 189 -1.42 -17.37 16.55
CA ASP A 189 -1.73 -17.35 15.13
C ASP A 189 -1.43 -16.02 14.42
N SER A 190 -0.91 -15.02 15.15
CA SER A 190 -0.58 -13.71 14.57
C SER A 190 0.77 -13.74 13.85
N LEU A 191 0.77 -13.51 12.53
CA LEU A 191 2.03 -13.43 11.78
C LEU A 191 2.73 -12.10 12.06
N LEU A 192 4.00 -12.14 12.38
CA LEU A 192 4.80 -10.97 12.77
C LEU A 192 6.00 -10.78 11.85
N ILE A 193 6.41 -9.52 11.74
CA ILE A 193 7.78 -9.15 11.40
C ILE A 193 8.49 -8.79 12.71
N THR A 194 9.64 -9.36 12.93
CA THR A 194 10.44 -9.16 14.15
C THR A 194 11.87 -8.83 13.77
N ASP A 195 12.52 -8.01 14.54
CA ASP A 195 13.97 -7.95 14.53
C ASP A 195 14.55 -9.04 15.47
N GLU A 196 15.83 -8.97 15.81
CA GLU A 196 16.44 -9.96 16.71
C GLU A 196 15.97 -9.84 18.16
N LYS A 197 15.39 -8.72 18.55
CA LYS A 197 15.00 -8.43 19.95
C LYS A 197 13.51 -8.48 20.17
N LYS A 198 12.70 -7.96 19.22
CA LYS A 198 11.28 -7.70 19.45
C LYS A 198 10.44 -7.79 18.17
N PRO A 199 9.09 -7.91 18.31
CA PRO A 199 8.17 -7.65 17.21
C PRO A 199 8.25 -6.19 16.75
N VAL A 200 8.31 -5.97 15.43
CA VAL A 200 8.38 -4.65 14.81
C VAL A 200 7.18 -4.35 13.90
N ALA A 201 6.41 -5.38 13.52
CA ALA A 201 5.14 -5.18 12.81
C ALA A 201 4.22 -6.40 12.95
N LEU A 202 2.91 -6.15 12.86
CA LEU A 202 1.90 -7.16 12.57
C LEU A 202 1.84 -7.33 11.06
N ALA A 203 2.34 -8.46 10.55
CA ALA A 203 2.60 -8.68 9.13
C ALA A 203 1.36 -8.45 8.26
N GLY A 204 1.49 -7.62 7.25
CA GLY A 204 0.43 -7.27 6.30
C GLY A 204 -0.73 -6.45 6.86
N ILE A 205 -0.62 -5.96 8.09
CA ILE A 205 -1.68 -5.21 8.77
C ILE A 205 -1.19 -3.83 9.19
N MET A 206 -0.24 -3.76 10.13
CA MET A 206 0.23 -2.47 10.65
C MET A 206 1.63 -2.59 11.25
N GLY A 207 2.47 -1.60 11.01
CA GLY A 207 3.79 -1.47 11.63
C GLY A 207 3.75 -1.16 13.12
N GLY A 208 4.85 -1.42 13.79
CA GLY A 208 5.06 -1.05 15.18
C GLY A 208 5.52 0.40 15.32
N LEU A 209 5.05 1.06 16.38
CA LEU A 209 5.34 2.47 16.67
C LEU A 209 6.85 2.73 16.84
N GLU A 210 7.53 1.82 17.53
CA GLU A 210 8.93 2.02 17.89
C GLU A 210 9.91 1.99 16.70
N THR A 211 9.51 1.40 15.58
CA THR A 211 10.31 1.31 14.34
C THR A 211 9.73 2.13 13.20
N GLY A 212 8.69 2.91 13.47
CA GLY A 212 8.09 3.83 12.51
C GLY A 212 9.03 4.98 12.12
N VAL A 213 8.84 5.47 10.92
CA VAL A 213 9.53 6.66 10.39
C VAL A 213 9.19 7.88 11.25
N SER A 214 10.17 8.73 11.49
CA SER A 214 10.06 9.98 12.26
C SER A 214 10.77 11.11 11.50
N PRO A 215 10.58 12.38 11.87
CA PRO A 215 11.25 13.51 11.20
C PRO A 215 12.78 13.40 11.12
N ASP A 216 13.39 12.65 12.03
CA ASP A 216 14.85 12.48 12.10
C ASP A 216 15.35 11.24 11.33
N THR A 217 14.47 10.51 10.64
CA THR A 217 14.83 9.31 9.89
C THR A 217 15.65 9.66 8.64
N GLU A 218 16.88 9.17 8.56
CA GLU A 218 17.78 9.36 7.42
C GLU A 218 17.97 8.09 6.58
N SER A 219 17.56 6.94 7.11
CA SER A 219 17.68 5.64 6.45
C SER A 219 16.46 4.78 6.73
N ILE A 220 15.97 4.09 5.71
CA ILE A 220 14.84 3.16 5.84
C ILE A 220 15.17 1.79 5.27
N PHE A 221 14.54 0.78 5.85
CA PHE A 221 14.35 -0.50 5.21
C PHE A 221 12.92 -0.55 4.67
N LEU A 222 12.80 -0.51 3.34
CA LEU A 222 11.51 -0.55 2.64
C LEU A 222 11.13 -2.00 2.36
N GLU A 223 9.95 -2.41 2.83
CA GLU A 223 9.37 -3.73 2.65
C GLU A 223 8.33 -3.73 1.54
N SER A 224 8.38 -4.76 0.70
CA SER A 224 7.31 -5.20 -0.17
C SER A 224 7.13 -6.70 0.00
N ALA A 225 6.03 -7.14 0.59
CA ALA A 225 5.87 -8.54 0.95
C ALA A 225 4.52 -9.10 0.50
N PHE A 226 4.52 -10.40 0.20
CA PHE A 226 3.33 -11.21 0.00
C PHE A 226 3.20 -12.22 1.14
N PHE A 227 2.07 -12.20 1.81
CA PHE A 227 1.74 -13.14 2.87
C PHE A 227 0.62 -14.06 2.44
N LYS A 228 0.67 -15.33 2.83
CA LYS A 228 -0.43 -16.26 2.53
C LYS A 228 -1.73 -15.75 3.16
N PRO A 229 -2.83 -15.65 2.42
CA PRO A 229 -4.10 -15.15 2.92
C PRO A 229 -4.56 -15.82 4.21
N GLY A 230 -4.38 -17.14 4.33
CA GLY A 230 -4.73 -17.90 5.54
C GLY A 230 -3.95 -17.49 6.80
N ALA A 231 -2.79 -16.83 6.65
CA ALA A 231 -1.99 -16.37 7.79
C ALA A 231 -2.38 -14.96 8.28
N ILE A 232 -3.01 -14.14 7.42
CA ILE A 232 -3.37 -12.75 7.77
C ILE A 232 -4.89 -12.52 7.79
N ARG A 233 -5.66 -13.41 7.14
CA ARG A 233 -7.13 -13.31 7.09
C ARG A 233 -7.73 -13.34 8.49
N GLY A 234 -8.59 -12.35 8.79
CA GLY A 234 -9.25 -12.25 10.09
C GLY A 234 -8.40 -11.62 11.19
N GLN A 235 -7.06 -11.55 11.05
CA GLN A 235 -6.19 -10.98 12.09
C GLN A 235 -6.48 -9.50 12.33
N ALA A 236 -6.64 -8.70 11.27
CA ALA A 236 -7.01 -7.29 11.41
C ALA A 236 -8.32 -7.12 12.21
N ARG A 237 -9.36 -7.91 11.88
CA ARG A 237 -10.63 -7.88 12.59
C ARG A 237 -10.51 -8.29 14.07
N LYS A 238 -9.66 -9.28 14.35
CA LYS A 238 -9.39 -9.77 15.71
C LYS A 238 -8.86 -8.65 16.61
N PHE A 239 -7.97 -7.82 16.09
CA PHE A 239 -7.43 -6.66 16.80
C PHE A 239 -8.23 -5.38 16.59
N LYS A 240 -9.42 -5.45 15.96
CA LYS A 240 -10.28 -4.31 15.61
C LYS A 240 -9.58 -3.26 14.74
N LEU A 241 -8.67 -3.72 13.91
CA LEU A 241 -7.93 -2.91 12.95
C LEU A 241 -8.60 -2.99 11.58
N GLN A 242 -8.62 -1.88 10.89
CA GLN A 242 -9.03 -1.82 9.48
C GLN A 242 -8.05 -0.89 8.75
N THR A 243 -7.11 -1.47 8.04
CA THR A 243 -6.09 -0.74 7.30
C THR A 243 -6.22 -1.03 5.81
N ASP A 244 -5.82 -0.06 4.98
CA ASP A 244 -5.78 -0.24 3.53
C ASP A 244 -4.86 -1.39 3.10
N ALA A 245 -3.79 -1.64 3.84
CA ALA A 245 -2.93 -2.81 3.63
C ALA A 245 -3.67 -4.12 3.93
N SER A 246 -4.35 -4.20 5.08
CA SER A 246 -5.07 -5.41 5.48
C SER A 246 -6.22 -5.75 4.52
N ILE A 247 -6.92 -4.75 4.01
CA ILE A 247 -7.98 -4.95 3.00
C ILE A 247 -7.37 -5.59 1.74
N ARG A 248 -6.32 -5.01 1.18
CA ARG A 248 -5.71 -5.50 -0.06
C ARG A 248 -5.08 -6.88 0.10
N LEU A 249 -4.28 -7.08 1.14
CA LEU A 249 -3.58 -8.34 1.35
C LEU A 249 -4.49 -9.50 1.82
N SER A 250 -5.64 -9.20 2.45
CA SER A 250 -6.59 -10.24 2.85
C SER A 250 -7.64 -10.58 1.79
N LEU A 251 -7.95 -9.66 0.87
CA LEU A 251 -9.00 -9.82 -0.15
C LEU A 251 -8.47 -10.24 -1.52
N ILE A 252 -7.24 -9.91 -1.86
CA ILE A 252 -6.62 -10.19 -3.18
C ILE A 252 -6.68 -11.69 -3.59
N HIS A 253 -7.03 -12.58 -2.68
CA HIS A 253 -6.97 -14.03 -2.91
C HIS A 253 -8.24 -14.77 -2.44
N ILE A 254 -9.39 -14.12 -2.50
CA ILE A 254 -10.67 -14.81 -2.32
C ILE A 254 -11.14 -15.39 -3.64
#